data_a7cf291e544248e92077c375f5414f61
#
_entry.id   a7cf291e544248e92077c375f5414f61
#
_cell.length_a   1.000
_cell.length_b   1.000
_cell.length_c   1.000
_cell.angle_alpha   90.00
_cell.angle_beta   90.00
_cell.angle_gamma   90.00
#
_symmetry.space_group_name_H-M   'P 1'
#
loop_
_entity.id
_entity.type
_entity.pdbx_description
1 polymer ?
#
loop_
_entity_poly.entity_id
_entity_poly.type
_entity_poly.pdbx_seq_one_letter_code
_entity_poly.pdbx_strand_id
1 'polypeptide(L)'
;GLSVVADSLSAIKYAKVKVIRDETGLATDYEVEGDFPKFGNDDERVDEIAVKIVKMFMNKLRRYPTYRNSKHTLSILTITSNVVYGKNTGNTPDGRRAGEPFGPGANPLHGRDTNGALAVMNSIAKLPFDSSEDGISYTFSITPGTLGKDEETKVTNLVNMLDGYFKQTGHHINVNVFDRSLLVDAMEHPEKYPQLTIRVSGYAVNFTKLTREQQLDVINRTIHERI
;
A
#
# COMPACT_ATOMS: atom_id res chain seq x y z
N GLY A 1 3.47 -5.52 4.03
CA GLY A 1 3.00 -6.48 3.04
C GLY A 1 1.55 -6.95 3.18
N LEU A 2 0.66 -6.19 3.90
CA LEU A 2 -0.74 -6.63 4.08
C LEU A 2 -1.44 -6.87 2.73
N SER A 3 -1.31 -5.94 1.78
CA SER A 3 -1.92 -6.05 0.46
C SER A 3 -1.45 -7.29 -0.31
N VAL A 4 -0.15 -7.60 -0.26
CA VAL A 4 0.40 -8.79 -0.94
C VAL A 4 -0.13 -10.09 -0.33
N VAL A 5 -0.30 -10.14 0.99
CA VAL A 5 -0.90 -11.32 1.65
C VAL A 5 -2.38 -11.44 1.29
N ALA A 6 -3.13 -10.34 1.30
CA ALA A 6 -4.53 -10.32 0.90
C ALA A 6 -4.72 -10.77 -0.55
N ASP A 7 -3.93 -10.21 -1.48
CA ASP A 7 -3.96 -10.56 -2.89
C ASP A 7 -3.53 -12.01 -3.15
N SER A 8 -2.51 -12.51 -2.43
CA SER A 8 -2.07 -13.91 -2.54
C SER A 8 -3.16 -14.89 -2.09
N LEU A 9 -3.84 -14.59 -0.98
CA LEU A 9 -4.96 -15.40 -0.52
C LEU A 9 -6.18 -15.28 -1.44
N SER A 10 -6.39 -14.11 -2.02
CA SER A 10 -7.41 -13.89 -3.06
C SER A 10 -7.11 -14.73 -4.31
N ALA A 11 -5.86 -14.74 -4.79
CA ALA A 11 -5.45 -15.58 -5.92
C ALA A 11 -5.70 -17.07 -5.64
N ILE A 12 -5.29 -17.55 -4.45
CA ILE A 12 -5.50 -18.95 -4.05
C ILE A 12 -7.00 -19.29 -3.96
N LYS A 13 -7.85 -18.35 -3.56
CA LYS A 13 -9.29 -18.58 -3.38
C LYS A 13 -10.09 -18.49 -4.66
N TYR A 14 -9.74 -17.60 -5.58
CA TYR A 14 -10.58 -17.24 -6.73
C TYR A 14 -9.98 -17.58 -8.08
N ALA A 15 -8.66 -17.85 -8.17
CA ALA A 15 -7.98 -18.32 -9.36
C ALA A 15 -7.47 -19.75 -9.15
N LYS A 16 -6.89 -20.33 -10.22
CA LYS A 16 -6.23 -21.62 -10.15
C LYS A 16 -4.73 -21.39 -10.00
N VAL A 17 -4.22 -21.64 -8.80
CA VAL A 17 -2.81 -21.48 -8.45
C VAL A 17 -2.11 -22.83 -8.46
N LYS A 18 -1.09 -22.99 -9.32
CA LYS A 18 -0.19 -24.14 -9.34
C LYS A 18 1.14 -23.72 -8.72
N VAL A 19 1.57 -24.44 -7.68
CA VAL A 19 2.83 -24.21 -7.00
C VAL A 19 3.95 -24.93 -7.74
N ILE A 20 4.99 -24.19 -8.13
CA ILE A 20 6.23 -24.73 -8.69
C ILE A 20 7.18 -24.96 -7.53
N ARG A 21 7.72 -26.18 -7.41
CA ARG A 21 8.63 -26.58 -6.34
C ARG A 21 9.95 -27.05 -6.93
N ASP A 22 11.04 -26.80 -6.21
CA ASP A 22 12.34 -27.35 -6.53
C ASP A 22 12.45 -28.82 -6.06
N GLU A 23 13.61 -29.42 -6.24
CA GLU A 23 13.94 -30.80 -5.89
C GLU A 23 13.86 -31.06 -4.36
N THR A 24 13.94 -30.02 -3.55
CA THR A 24 13.80 -30.12 -2.08
C THR A 24 12.35 -30.03 -1.61
N GLY A 25 11.41 -29.73 -2.54
CA GLY A 25 10.00 -29.49 -2.24
C GLY A 25 9.67 -28.06 -1.84
N LEU A 26 10.65 -27.15 -1.85
CA LEU A 26 10.44 -25.73 -1.56
C LEU A 26 9.68 -25.05 -2.73
N ALA A 27 8.67 -24.25 -2.39
CA ALA A 27 7.95 -23.45 -3.37
C ALA A 27 8.87 -22.32 -3.91
N THR A 28 9.11 -22.29 -5.19
CA THR A 28 10.00 -21.34 -5.88
C THR A 28 9.25 -20.37 -6.77
N ASP A 29 8.08 -20.80 -7.32
CA ASP A 29 7.26 -19.95 -8.18
C ASP A 29 5.78 -20.41 -8.15
N TYR A 30 4.93 -19.61 -8.80
CA TYR A 30 3.50 -19.83 -8.89
C TYR A 30 3.02 -19.53 -10.33
N GLU A 31 2.30 -20.49 -10.92
CA GLU A 31 1.51 -20.26 -12.14
C GLU A 31 0.07 -19.96 -11.73
N VAL A 32 -0.46 -18.83 -12.19
CA VAL A 32 -1.83 -18.38 -11.83
C VAL A 32 -2.65 -18.28 -13.10
N GLU A 33 -3.71 -19.06 -13.18
CA GLU A 33 -4.66 -19.08 -14.29
C GLU A 33 -6.01 -18.52 -13.83
N GLY A 34 -6.52 -17.54 -14.55
CA GLY A 34 -7.74 -16.80 -14.20
C GLY A 34 -7.48 -15.47 -13.49
N ASP A 35 -8.54 -14.69 -13.33
CA ASP A 35 -8.50 -13.41 -12.65
C ASP A 35 -8.99 -13.55 -11.20
N PHE A 36 -8.51 -12.64 -10.35
CA PHE A 36 -8.86 -12.60 -8.93
C PHE A 36 -8.93 -11.15 -8.43
N PRO A 37 -9.77 -10.88 -7.41
CA PRO A 37 -9.87 -9.55 -6.79
C PRO A 37 -8.52 -9.12 -6.19
N LYS A 38 -8.16 -7.85 -6.40
CA LYS A 38 -6.94 -7.24 -5.86
C LYS A 38 -7.31 -6.11 -4.91
N PHE A 39 -6.65 -6.05 -3.77
CA PHE A 39 -6.84 -5.05 -2.73
C PHE A 39 -6.61 -3.62 -3.27
N GLY A 40 -7.45 -2.68 -2.85
CA GLY A 40 -7.41 -1.29 -3.30
C GLY A 40 -8.37 -0.97 -4.45
N ASN A 41 -9.32 -1.85 -4.74
CA ASN A 41 -10.31 -1.68 -5.81
C ASN A 41 -11.77 -1.65 -5.31
N ASP A 42 -11.97 -1.49 -3.99
CA ASP A 42 -13.28 -1.52 -3.34
C ASP A 42 -14.07 -2.82 -3.60
N ASP A 43 -13.34 -3.93 -3.63
CA ASP A 43 -13.92 -5.26 -3.83
C ASP A 43 -13.98 -6.02 -2.49
N GLU A 44 -15.20 -6.21 -1.97
CA GLU A 44 -15.44 -6.87 -0.68
C GLU A 44 -14.78 -8.25 -0.57
N ARG A 45 -14.63 -8.98 -1.68
CA ARG A 45 -14.06 -10.32 -1.68
C ARG A 45 -12.62 -10.36 -1.18
N VAL A 46 -11.81 -9.34 -1.50
CA VAL A 46 -10.42 -9.23 -1.07
C VAL A 46 -10.27 -8.30 0.14
N ASP A 47 -11.09 -7.24 0.24
CA ASP A 47 -11.07 -6.31 1.37
C ASP A 47 -11.37 -7.05 2.69
N GLU A 48 -12.37 -7.94 2.69
CA GLU A 48 -12.64 -8.82 3.84
C GLU A 48 -11.46 -9.74 4.20
N ILE A 49 -10.68 -10.20 3.22
CA ILE A 49 -9.48 -11.00 3.49
C ILE A 49 -8.47 -10.17 4.28
N ALA A 50 -8.21 -8.93 3.84
CA ALA A 50 -7.30 -8.01 4.54
C ALA A 50 -7.76 -7.73 5.97
N VAL A 51 -9.05 -7.43 6.17
CA VAL A 51 -9.67 -7.23 7.50
C VAL A 51 -9.51 -8.47 8.39
N LYS A 52 -9.80 -9.65 7.85
CA LYS A 52 -9.68 -10.93 8.59
C LYS A 52 -8.24 -11.21 9.02
N ILE A 53 -7.25 -10.93 8.16
CA ILE A 53 -5.82 -11.09 8.49
C ILE A 53 -5.45 -10.25 9.71
N VAL A 54 -5.79 -8.96 9.70
CA VAL A 54 -5.47 -8.03 10.79
C VAL A 54 -6.13 -8.47 12.10
N LYS A 55 -7.44 -8.75 12.07
CA LYS A 55 -8.18 -9.22 13.25
C LYS A 55 -7.66 -10.54 13.80
N MET A 56 -7.37 -11.50 12.92
CA MET A 56 -6.81 -12.81 13.30
C MET A 56 -5.45 -12.66 13.96
N PHE A 57 -4.57 -11.83 13.39
CA PHE A 57 -3.23 -11.57 13.94
C PHE A 57 -3.32 -10.97 15.34
N MET A 58 -4.12 -9.90 15.52
CA MET A 58 -4.31 -9.27 16.82
C MET A 58 -4.93 -10.18 17.86
N ASN A 59 -5.97 -10.94 17.49
CA ASN A 59 -6.60 -11.90 18.38
C ASN A 59 -5.62 -13.00 18.83
N LYS A 60 -4.70 -13.40 17.96
CA LYS A 60 -3.68 -14.39 18.27
C LYS A 60 -2.61 -13.80 19.20
N LEU A 61 -2.14 -12.59 18.89
CA LEU A 61 -1.10 -11.89 19.65
C LEU A 61 -1.56 -11.60 21.09
N ARG A 62 -2.79 -11.15 21.28
CA ARG A 62 -3.38 -10.84 22.60
C ARG A 62 -3.59 -12.04 23.52
N ARG A 63 -3.34 -13.26 23.05
CA ARG A 63 -3.35 -14.45 23.91
C ARG A 63 -2.07 -14.63 24.73
N TYR A 64 -1.02 -13.90 24.40
CA TYR A 64 0.26 -14.00 25.10
C TYR A 64 0.38 -12.90 26.15
N PRO A 65 0.91 -13.23 27.35
CA PRO A 65 1.13 -12.24 28.39
C PRO A 65 2.24 -11.27 27.98
N THR A 66 2.17 -10.07 28.51
CA THR A 66 3.18 -9.03 28.30
C THR A 66 3.85 -8.64 29.61
N TYR A 67 5.02 -8.01 29.53
CA TYR A 67 5.71 -7.48 30.69
C TYR A 67 4.87 -6.39 31.36
N ARG A 68 4.75 -6.47 32.68
CA ARG A 68 3.98 -5.54 33.54
C ARG A 68 2.50 -5.40 33.14
N ASN A 69 1.89 -6.46 32.59
CA ASN A 69 0.50 -6.43 32.13
C ASN A 69 0.22 -5.34 31.08
N SER A 70 1.22 -4.97 30.27
CA SER A 70 1.02 -4.09 29.16
C SER A 70 0.15 -4.76 28.07
N LYS A 71 -0.27 -4.00 27.08
CA LYS A 71 -1.13 -4.44 26.01
C LYS A 71 -0.35 -4.56 24.70
N HIS A 72 -0.56 -5.67 23.97
CA HIS A 72 -0.10 -5.77 22.60
C HIS A 72 -0.85 -4.81 21.70
N THR A 73 -0.13 -4.07 20.89
CA THR A 73 -0.64 -3.16 19.87
C THR A 73 -0.10 -3.55 18.48
N LEU A 74 -0.67 -3.00 17.43
CA LEU A 74 -0.30 -3.26 16.05
C LEU A 74 -0.28 -1.96 15.25
N SER A 75 0.74 -1.78 14.43
CA SER A 75 0.75 -0.81 13.34
C SER A 75 0.77 -1.50 11.98
N ILE A 76 0.17 -0.86 10.97
CA ILE A 76 0.33 -1.22 9.56
C ILE A 76 1.15 -0.10 8.92
N LEU A 77 2.46 -0.21 9.07
CA LEU A 77 3.44 0.79 8.70
C LEU A 77 4.72 0.12 8.21
N THR A 78 5.33 0.61 7.16
CA THR A 78 6.60 0.09 6.64
C THR A 78 7.71 1.13 6.55
N ILE A 79 7.36 2.42 6.56
CA ILE A 79 8.31 3.51 6.23
C ILE A 79 8.90 3.25 4.83
N THR A 80 10.20 2.93 4.72
CA THR A 80 10.89 2.50 3.49
C THR A 80 11.33 1.04 3.54
N SER A 81 11.02 0.32 4.63
CA SER A 81 11.41 -1.09 4.81
C SER A 81 10.65 -2.06 3.91
N ASN A 82 9.54 -1.62 3.27
CA ASN A 82 8.86 -2.40 2.23
C ASN A 82 9.81 -2.83 1.10
N VAL A 83 10.78 -1.99 0.73
CA VAL A 83 11.81 -2.30 -0.28
C VAL A 83 12.72 -3.43 0.23
N VAL A 84 13.23 -3.29 1.46
CA VAL A 84 14.13 -4.29 2.06
C VAL A 84 13.43 -5.63 2.27
N TYR A 85 12.20 -5.61 2.76
CA TYR A 85 11.41 -6.85 2.96
C TYR A 85 11.09 -7.53 1.62
N GLY A 86 10.71 -6.76 0.59
CA GLY A 86 10.48 -7.30 -0.74
C GLY A 86 11.73 -7.94 -1.33
N LYS A 87 12.90 -7.29 -1.16
CA LYS A 87 14.21 -7.77 -1.63
C LYS A 87 14.58 -9.15 -1.04
N ASN A 88 14.15 -9.43 0.18
CA ASN A 88 14.42 -10.69 0.89
C ASN A 88 13.26 -11.70 0.82
N THR A 89 12.26 -11.46 -0.02
CA THR A 89 11.09 -12.35 -0.14
C THR A 89 11.01 -12.91 -1.56
N GLY A 90 10.80 -14.23 -1.65
CA GLY A 90 10.59 -14.95 -2.91
C GLY A 90 9.33 -14.54 -3.67
N ASN A 91 9.03 -15.23 -4.76
CA ASN A 91 7.79 -15.07 -5.51
C ASN A 91 6.56 -15.32 -4.64
N THR A 92 5.46 -14.59 -4.91
CA THR A 92 4.21 -14.74 -4.15
C THR A 92 3.04 -15.08 -5.09
N PRO A 93 2.00 -15.80 -4.60
CA PRO A 93 0.89 -16.29 -5.44
C PRO A 93 0.09 -15.19 -6.15
N ASP A 94 0.16 -13.96 -5.68
CA ASP A 94 -0.45 -12.78 -6.30
C ASP A 94 0.29 -12.27 -7.54
N GLY A 95 1.43 -12.89 -7.89
CA GLY A 95 2.26 -12.54 -9.04
C GLY A 95 3.38 -11.53 -8.75
N ARG A 96 3.59 -11.10 -7.48
CA ARG A 96 4.78 -10.32 -7.10
C ARG A 96 6.03 -11.19 -7.25
N ARG A 97 7.06 -10.67 -7.90
CA ARG A 97 8.32 -11.39 -8.13
C ARG A 97 9.29 -11.21 -6.98
N ALA A 98 10.20 -12.19 -6.85
CA ALA A 98 11.30 -12.12 -5.89
C ALA A 98 12.10 -10.83 -6.07
N GLY A 99 12.35 -10.13 -4.96
CA GLY A 99 13.09 -8.86 -4.97
C GLY A 99 12.23 -7.61 -5.19
N GLU A 100 11.01 -7.73 -5.71
CA GLU A 100 10.12 -6.57 -5.85
C GLU A 100 9.65 -6.04 -4.48
N PRO A 101 9.54 -4.71 -4.30
CA PRO A 101 9.01 -4.13 -3.06
C PRO A 101 7.62 -4.62 -2.71
N PHE A 102 7.27 -4.60 -1.42
CA PHE A 102 5.88 -4.69 -0.99
C PHE A 102 5.17 -3.34 -1.12
N GLY A 103 3.84 -3.33 -1.11
CA GLY A 103 3.06 -2.10 -0.93
C GLY A 103 3.42 -1.45 0.41
N PRO A 104 3.67 -0.12 0.46
CA PRO A 104 4.06 0.57 1.68
C PRO A 104 2.86 0.75 2.63
N GLY A 105 3.03 0.39 3.90
CA GLY A 105 1.96 0.51 4.89
C GLY A 105 0.72 -0.28 4.49
N ALA A 106 -0.42 0.39 4.44
CA ALA A 106 -1.71 -0.17 4.01
C ALA A 106 -1.97 -0.03 2.50
N ASN A 107 -1.05 0.57 1.75
CA ASN A 107 -1.24 0.75 0.32
C ASN A 107 -1.36 -0.59 -0.44
N PRO A 108 -2.13 -0.63 -1.52
CA PRO A 108 -2.07 -1.69 -2.51
C PRO A 108 -0.65 -1.88 -3.05
N LEU A 109 -0.36 -3.04 -3.60
CA LEU A 109 0.86 -3.23 -4.38
C LEU A 109 0.77 -2.39 -5.67
N HIS A 110 1.89 -1.80 -6.06
CA HIS A 110 1.97 -0.86 -7.18
C HIS A 110 1.27 -1.37 -8.45
N GLY A 111 0.41 -0.51 -9.04
CA GLY A 111 -0.31 -0.78 -10.27
C GLY A 111 -1.47 -1.77 -10.17
N ARG A 112 -1.87 -2.19 -8.96
CA ARG A 112 -3.01 -3.09 -8.75
C ARG A 112 -4.33 -2.39 -8.45
N ASP A 113 -4.25 -1.17 -7.99
CA ASP A 113 -5.34 -0.26 -7.68
C ASP A 113 -5.81 0.46 -8.95
N THR A 114 -6.62 -0.23 -9.75
CA THR A 114 -7.03 0.22 -11.09
C THR A 114 -8.38 0.93 -11.13
N ASN A 115 -9.14 0.92 -10.03
CA ASN A 115 -10.50 1.48 -9.98
C ASN A 115 -10.57 2.95 -9.53
N GLY A 116 -9.41 3.64 -9.46
CA GLY A 116 -9.33 5.06 -9.11
C GLY A 116 -9.13 5.32 -7.62
N ALA A 117 -8.97 6.60 -7.28
CA ALA A 117 -8.56 7.03 -5.95
C ALA A 117 -9.58 6.69 -4.86
N LEU A 118 -10.86 6.87 -5.13
CA LEU A 118 -11.91 6.60 -4.15
C LEU A 118 -12.02 5.12 -3.81
N ALA A 119 -11.81 4.23 -4.78
CA ALA A 119 -11.83 2.79 -4.54
C ALA A 119 -10.71 2.37 -3.56
N VAL A 120 -9.51 2.95 -3.70
CA VAL A 120 -8.41 2.70 -2.76
C VAL A 120 -8.74 3.22 -1.37
N MET A 121 -9.26 4.45 -1.27
CA MET A 121 -9.68 5.02 0.01
C MET A 121 -10.73 4.15 0.71
N ASN A 122 -11.72 3.66 -0.03
CA ASN A 122 -12.76 2.78 0.50
C ASN A 122 -12.17 1.45 1.01
N SER A 123 -11.32 0.77 0.22
CA SER A 123 -10.67 -0.47 0.66
C SER A 123 -9.87 -0.28 1.95
N ILE A 124 -9.10 0.81 2.05
CA ILE A 124 -8.29 1.09 3.23
C ILE A 124 -9.14 1.49 4.43
N ALA A 125 -10.22 2.28 4.22
CA ALA A 125 -11.12 2.69 5.28
C ALA A 125 -11.84 1.50 5.96
N LYS A 126 -11.99 0.35 5.27
CA LYS A 126 -12.55 -0.89 5.83
C LYS A 126 -11.61 -1.60 6.81
N LEU A 127 -10.30 -1.29 6.79
CA LEU A 127 -9.35 -1.94 7.69
C LEU A 127 -9.71 -1.66 9.16
N PRO A 128 -9.45 -2.62 10.08
CA PRO A 128 -9.89 -2.48 11.47
C PRO A 128 -8.95 -1.54 12.25
N PHE A 129 -9.17 -0.23 12.14
CA PHE A 129 -8.42 0.81 12.85
C PHE A 129 -8.48 0.66 14.37
N ASP A 130 -9.60 0.17 14.90
CA ASP A 130 -9.80 -0.17 16.32
C ASP A 130 -8.88 -1.31 16.81
N SER A 131 -8.46 -2.18 15.91
CA SER A 131 -7.53 -3.28 16.21
C SER A 131 -6.07 -2.92 15.96
N SER A 132 -5.80 -1.81 15.28
CA SER A 132 -4.46 -1.34 14.89
C SER A 132 -4.13 -0.05 15.64
N GLU A 133 -4.02 -0.15 16.97
CA GLU A 133 -3.94 0.99 17.91
C GLU A 133 -2.68 1.86 17.72
N ASP A 134 -1.61 1.32 17.12
CA ASP A 134 -0.41 2.09 16.76
C ASP A 134 -0.53 2.77 15.38
N GLY A 135 -1.67 2.63 14.72
CA GLY A 135 -2.03 3.32 13.50
C GLY A 135 -1.84 2.54 12.21
N ILE A 136 -2.54 3.00 11.18
CA ILE A 136 -2.49 2.46 9.82
C ILE A 136 -2.00 3.58 8.90
N SER A 137 -0.83 3.40 8.30
CA SER A 137 -0.26 4.39 7.37
C SER A 137 -0.81 4.17 5.97
N TYR A 138 -1.44 5.21 5.44
CA TYR A 138 -1.84 5.31 4.05
C TYR A 138 -1.16 6.51 3.39
N THR A 139 -0.56 6.30 2.22
CA THR A 139 0.04 7.36 1.41
C THR A 139 -0.65 7.42 0.06
N PHE A 140 -1.31 8.53 -0.19
CA PHE A 140 -2.09 8.79 -1.37
C PHE A 140 -1.32 9.74 -2.31
N SER A 141 -1.22 9.40 -3.58
CA SER A 141 -0.58 10.24 -4.59
C SER A 141 -1.55 10.51 -5.75
N ILE A 142 -1.70 11.77 -6.13
CA ILE A 142 -2.63 12.19 -7.18
C ILE A 142 -1.99 13.32 -8.03
N THR A 143 -2.28 13.31 -9.32
CA THR A 143 -1.87 14.42 -10.17
C THR A 143 -2.73 15.67 -9.92
N PRO A 144 -2.17 16.88 -10.02
CA PRO A 144 -2.92 18.12 -9.80
C PRO A 144 -4.15 18.26 -10.71
N GLY A 145 -4.04 17.76 -11.95
CA GLY A 145 -5.12 17.86 -12.95
C GLY A 145 -6.34 16.99 -12.63
N THR A 146 -6.14 15.88 -11.92
CA THR A 146 -7.22 14.96 -11.52
C THR A 146 -8.18 15.60 -10.52
N LEU A 147 -7.69 16.48 -9.65
CA LEU A 147 -8.54 17.15 -8.66
C LEU A 147 -9.47 18.20 -9.26
N GLY A 148 -9.18 18.73 -10.44
CA GLY A 148 -10.02 19.72 -11.10
C GLY A 148 -9.23 20.68 -11.98
N LYS A 149 -9.96 21.57 -12.68
CA LYS A 149 -9.35 22.55 -13.60
C LYS A 149 -8.93 23.84 -12.92
N ASP A 150 -9.67 24.27 -11.92
CA ASP A 150 -9.44 25.51 -11.16
C ASP A 150 -9.17 25.21 -9.69
N GLU A 151 -8.64 26.17 -8.97
CA GLU A 151 -8.24 26.04 -7.57
C GLU A 151 -9.40 25.68 -6.64
N GLU A 152 -10.55 26.31 -6.82
CA GLU A 152 -11.73 26.08 -5.98
C GLU A 152 -12.24 24.63 -6.13
N THR A 153 -12.34 24.15 -7.36
CA THR A 153 -12.72 22.77 -7.67
C THR A 153 -11.71 21.78 -7.09
N LYS A 154 -10.41 22.04 -7.22
CA LYS A 154 -9.37 21.16 -6.65
C LYS A 154 -9.48 21.05 -5.14
N VAL A 155 -9.63 22.19 -4.46
CA VAL A 155 -9.78 22.23 -2.99
C VAL A 155 -11.04 21.50 -2.57
N THR A 156 -12.18 21.79 -3.20
CA THR A 156 -13.47 21.16 -2.90
C THR A 156 -13.42 19.64 -3.07
N ASN A 157 -12.86 19.15 -4.17
CA ASN A 157 -12.77 17.73 -4.45
C ASN A 157 -11.84 17.02 -3.46
N LEU A 158 -10.68 17.60 -3.16
CA LEU A 158 -9.78 17.03 -2.16
C LEU A 158 -10.43 16.98 -0.77
N VAL A 159 -11.10 18.06 -0.35
CA VAL A 159 -11.81 18.10 0.95
C VAL A 159 -12.89 17.03 1.01
N ASN A 160 -13.70 16.88 -0.05
CA ASN A 160 -14.77 15.89 -0.11
C ASN A 160 -14.22 14.46 -0.05
N MET A 161 -13.10 14.17 -0.73
CA MET A 161 -12.42 12.87 -0.67
C MET A 161 -11.93 12.56 0.74
N LEU A 162 -11.26 13.52 1.38
CA LEU A 162 -10.76 13.36 2.75
C LEU A 162 -11.91 13.21 3.77
N ASP A 163 -12.95 14.01 3.64
CA ASP A 163 -14.14 13.92 4.51
C ASP A 163 -14.83 12.55 4.37
N GLY A 164 -14.98 12.07 3.14
CA GLY A 164 -15.52 10.73 2.87
C GLY A 164 -14.68 9.61 3.49
N TYR A 165 -13.35 9.70 3.39
CA TYR A 165 -12.42 8.75 4.00
C TYR A 165 -12.50 8.74 5.53
N PHE A 166 -12.48 9.93 6.16
CA PHE A 166 -12.55 10.04 7.62
C PHE A 166 -13.91 9.63 8.19
N LYS A 167 -15.00 9.89 7.46
CA LYS A 167 -16.35 9.40 7.85
C LYS A 167 -16.46 7.87 7.87
N GLN A 168 -15.62 7.18 7.11
CA GLN A 168 -15.58 5.71 7.05
C GLN A 168 -14.59 5.09 8.06
N THR A 169 -14.18 5.78 9.10
CA THR A 169 -13.22 5.34 10.13
C THR A 169 -11.73 5.51 9.81
N GLY A 170 -11.34 5.87 8.60
CA GLY A 170 -9.97 6.26 8.30
C GLY A 170 -9.51 7.40 9.20
N HIS A 171 -8.28 7.34 9.75
CA HIS A 171 -7.79 8.42 10.62
C HIS A 171 -6.39 8.93 10.27
N HIS A 172 -5.74 8.32 9.28
CA HIS A 172 -4.41 8.73 8.84
C HIS A 172 -4.30 8.65 7.32
N ILE A 173 -3.87 9.73 6.71
CA ILE A 173 -3.55 9.78 5.28
C ILE A 173 -2.43 10.81 5.04
N ASN A 174 -1.44 10.42 4.25
CA ASN A 174 -0.46 11.34 3.67
C ASN A 174 -0.83 11.61 2.21
N VAL A 175 -0.93 12.89 1.84
CA VAL A 175 -1.26 13.28 0.47
C VAL A 175 -0.03 13.82 -0.24
N ASN A 176 0.28 13.26 -1.39
CA ASN A 176 1.25 13.77 -2.36
C ASN A 176 0.50 14.29 -3.60
N VAL A 177 0.80 15.51 -4.01
CA VAL A 177 0.24 16.11 -5.22
C VAL A 177 1.40 16.46 -6.14
N PHE A 178 1.66 15.64 -7.15
CA PHE A 178 2.73 15.86 -8.13
C PHE A 178 2.53 14.99 -9.37
N ASP A 179 3.26 15.31 -10.44
CA ASP A 179 3.36 14.50 -11.64
C ASP A 179 4.57 13.55 -11.57
N ARG A 180 4.45 12.37 -12.14
CA ARG A 180 5.53 11.36 -12.19
C ARG A 180 6.82 11.92 -12.82
N SER A 181 6.68 12.76 -13.85
CA SER A 181 7.80 13.38 -14.55
C SER A 181 8.69 14.23 -13.63
N LEU A 182 8.10 14.90 -12.64
CA LEU A 182 8.84 15.64 -11.63
C LEU A 182 9.81 14.74 -10.84
N LEU A 183 9.35 13.56 -10.42
CA LEU A 183 10.16 12.61 -9.66
C LEU A 183 11.27 12.00 -10.53
N VAL A 184 10.98 11.72 -11.79
CA VAL A 184 11.97 11.20 -12.75
C VAL A 184 13.07 12.24 -12.97
N ASP A 185 12.71 13.50 -13.26
CA ASP A 185 13.70 14.57 -13.44
C ASP A 185 14.50 14.83 -12.16
N ALA A 186 13.86 14.79 -10.99
CA ALA A 186 14.54 14.95 -9.71
C ALA A 186 15.51 13.78 -9.37
N MET A 187 15.23 12.58 -9.86
CA MET A 187 16.10 11.43 -9.71
C MET A 187 17.34 11.53 -10.62
N GLU A 188 17.20 12.13 -11.81
CA GLU A 188 18.26 12.29 -12.79
C GLU A 188 19.07 13.56 -12.56
N HIS A 189 18.44 14.63 -12.04
CA HIS A 189 19.01 15.94 -11.80
C HIS A 189 18.81 16.41 -10.35
N PRO A 190 19.33 15.71 -9.34
CA PRO A 190 19.05 16.01 -7.93
C PRO A 190 19.47 17.43 -7.51
N GLU A 191 20.43 18.02 -8.19
CA GLU A 191 20.90 19.39 -7.95
C GLU A 191 19.85 20.47 -8.25
N LYS A 192 18.86 20.17 -9.12
CA LYS A 192 17.74 21.06 -9.41
C LYS A 192 16.66 21.04 -8.33
N TYR A 193 16.63 19.96 -7.53
CA TYR A 193 15.55 19.68 -6.58
C TYR A 193 16.06 19.43 -5.15
N PRO A 194 16.94 20.27 -4.59
CA PRO A 194 17.61 20.01 -3.31
C PRO A 194 16.64 19.92 -2.13
N GLN A 195 15.44 20.49 -2.26
CA GLN A 195 14.43 20.55 -1.20
C GLN A 195 13.15 19.76 -1.52
N LEU A 196 13.15 18.98 -2.61
CA LEU A 196 11.95 18.18 -2.95
C LEU A 196 11.65 17.18 -1.85
N THR A 197 10.53 17.42 -1.17
CA THR A 197 10.06 16.60 -0.06
C THR A 197 8.83 15.83 -0.48
N ILE A 198 8.80 14.54 -0.19
CA ILE A 198 7.68 13.64 -0.45
C ILE A 198 7.24 12.92 0.81
N ARG A 199 5.97 12.52 0.85
CA ARG A 199 5.45 11.58 1.85
C ARG A 199 5.69 10.16 1.37
N VAL A 200 6.31 9.32 2.21
CA VAL A 200 6.61 7.92 1.85
C VAL A 200 5.69 6.91 2.54
N SER A 201 5.68 6.88 3.85
CA SER A 201 4.77 6.06 4.67
C SER A 201 4.87 6.55 6.11
N GLY A 202 3.95 7.39 6.53
CA GLY A 202 3.90 7.95 7.88
C GLY A 202 4.77 9.21 8.08
N TYR A 203 5.72 9.54 7.20
CA TYR A 203 6.55 10.75 7.34
C TYR A 203 7.05 11.30 5.98
N ALA A 204 7.59 12.50 6.01
CA ALA A 204 8.17 13.18 4.85
C ALA A 204 9.68 13.00 4.80
N VAL A 205 10.21 12.82 3.61
CA VAL A 205 11.66 12.71 3.35
C VAL A 205 12.05 13.57 2.16
N ASN A 206 13.31 13.98 2.13
CA ASN A 206 13.88 14.59 0.94
C ASN A 206 14.09 13.49 -0.11
N PHE A 207 13.44 13.62 -1.26
CA PHE A 207 13.45 12.61 -2.33
C PHE A 207 14.84 12.34 -2.88
N THR A 208 15.66 13.39 -3.06
CA THR A 208 17.00 13.25 -3.63
C THR A 208 18.01 12.58 -2.68
N LYS A 209 17.67 12.45 -1.39
CA LYS A 209 18.48 11.75 -0.39
C LYS A 209 18.14 10.27 -0.21
N LEU A 210 17.07 9.80 -0.85
CA LEU A 210 16.71 8.39 -0.88
C LEU A 210 17.72 7.60 -1.74
N THR A 211 17.88 6.31 -1.43
CA THR A 211 18.61 5.41 -2.33
C THR A 211 17.90 5.28 -3.67
N ARG A 212 18.61 4.92 -4.73
CA ARG A 212 18.04 4.73 -6.06
C ARG A 212 16.87 3.74 -6.05
N GLU A 213 17.01 2.64 -5.30
CA GLU A 213 15.95 1.62 -5.14
C GLU A 213 14.69 2.22 -4.51
N GLN A 214 14.84 3.05 -3.48
CA GLN A 214 13.73 3.73 -2.81
C GLN A 214 13.10 4.81 -3.70
N GLN A 215 13.88 5.55 -4.47
CA GLN A 215 13.37 6.51 -5.46
C GLN A 215 12.51 5.81 -6.52
N LEU A 216 13.00 4.68 -7.05
CA LEU A 216 12.26 3.87 -8.01
C LEU A 216 10.97 3.29 -7.41
N ASP A 217 11.01 2.84 -6.14
CA ASP A 217 9.79 2.41 -5.44
C ASP A 217 8.73 3.52 -5.42
N VAL A 218 9.13 4.76 -5.08
CA VAL A 218 8.21 5.91 -5.04
C VAL A 218 7.67 6.27 -6.43
N ILE A 219 8.53 6.29 -7.45
CA ILE A 219 8.16 6.58 -8.84
C ILE A 219 7.18 5.54 -9.39
N ASN A 220 7.34 4.28 -8.99
CA ASN A 220 6.51 3.17 -9.45
C ASN A 220 5.18 3.03 -8.69
N ARG A 221 4.99 3.78 -7.58
CA ARG A 221 3.70 3.80 -6.87
C ARG A 221 2.61 4.34 -7.79
N THR A 222 1.40 3.88 -7.52
CA THR A 222 0.25 4.42 -8.24
C THR A 222 0.10 5.90 -7.94
N ILE A 223 0.09 6.70 -8.99
CA ILE A 223 -0.30 8.11 -8.95
C ILE A 223 -1.64 8.19 -9.65
N HIS A 224 -2.67 8.56 -8.92
CA HIS A 224 -4.04 8.54 -9.45
C HIS A 224 -4.24 9.67 -10.46
N GLU A 225 -4.71 9.30 -11.64
CA GLU A 225 -5.07 10.20 -12.74
C GLU A 225 -6.59 10.32 -12.91
N ARG A 226 -7.35 9.64 -12.02
CA ARG A 226 -8.82 9.71 -11.91
C ARG A 226 -9.25 9.53 -10.44
N ILE A 227 -10.34 10.22 -10.10
CA ILE A 227 -11.03 10.08 -8.81
C ILE A 227 -11.84 8.79 -8.77
#